data_2c5982936b5f75227c0e8d8e1b1eb6e0
#
_entry.id   2c5982936b5f75227c0e8d8e1b1eb6e0
#
_cell.length_a   1.000
_cell.length_b   1.000
_cell.length_c   1.000
_cell.angle_alpha   90.00
_cell.angle_beta   90.00
_cell.angle_gamma   90.00
#
_symmetry.space_group_name_H-M   'P 1'
#
loop_
_entity.id
_entity.type
_entity.pdbx_description
1 polymer ?
#
loop_
_entity_poly.entity_id
_entity_poly.type
_entity_poly.pdbx_seq_one_letter_code
_entity_poly.pdbx_strand_id
1 'polypeptide(L)'
;MFQGEWQLAYDATTAVMNSNYGLMDDFQELFLPENDNNKEVIFAVQQSINDGQPSNYNGSIGDRLLAPGGPFYAQYGFHRPSQNLVNAFKVTAEGLPANSNENLIDTDPVDPRIDITIGRPDIPYKDLDILYQADWARDLATYGAFGPKKRIVSANSPYHLEVWPYVSALNYYIIRFGEVILWRAEAAVELGKLEEARQLINQIRERAKNSAYVKTLDGSNDAANYEIELYKTPWTDKSVARDAVRTESRLELALEGHRFFNLVRWGIADKVISDYLEVEKTRRTHLSNASFTSDKNEYMPIPQAYIDGIEKGLVTQNKGY
;
A
#
# COMPACT_ATOMS: atom_id res chain seq x y z
N MET A 1 -3.84 -17.24 10.13
CA MET A 1 -3.20 -16.00 10.60
C MET A 1 -4.10 -15.22 11.57
N PHE A 2 -5.32 -14.83 11.22
CA PHE A 2 -6.24 -14.18 12.17
C PHE A 2 -6.58 -15.02 13.41
N GLN A 3 -6.60 -16.33 13.28
CA GLN A 3 -6.87 -17.28 14.36
C GLN A 3 -5.61 -17.80 15.06
N GLY A 4 -4.42 -17.31 14.70
CA GLY A 4 -3.15 -17.81 15.24
C GLY A 4 -2.71 -19.18 14.69
N GLU A 5 -3.41 -19.72 13.70
CA GLU A 5 -3.13 -21.03 13.09
C GLU A 5 -1.96 -20.91 12.10
N TRP A 6 -0.75 -20.73 12.64
CA TRP A 6 0.44 -20.43 11.83
C TRP A 6 0.87 -21.57 10.93
N GLN A 7 0.73 -22.83 11.39
CA GLN A 7 1.07 -23.98 10.57
C GLN A 7 0.13 -24.11 9.37
N LEU A 8 -1.17 -23.90 9.56
CA LEU A 8 -2.14 -23.92 8.44
C LEU A 8 -1.85 -22.81 7.43
N ALA A 9 -1.52 -21.60 7.90
CA ALA A 9 -1.13 -20.50 7.01
C ALA A 9 0.15 -20.81 6.24
N TYR A 10 1.14 -21.41 6.91
CA TYR A 10 2.38 -21.85 6.31
C TYR A 10 2.14 -22.92 5.23
N ASP A 11 1.31 -23.92 5.50
CA ASP A 11 1.00 -25.00 4.55
C ASP A 11 0.19 -24.50 3.34
N ALA A 12 -0.80 -23.63 3.56
CA ALA A 12 -1.58 -23.02 2.50
C ALA A 12 -0.69 -22.17 1.56
N THR A 13 0.18 -21.33 2.14
CA THR A 13 1.13 -20.54 1.34
C THR A 13 2.14 -21.41 0.61
N THR A 14 2.52 -22.58 1.15
CA THR A 14 3.39 -23.55 0.46
C THR A 14 2.76 -24.02 -0.86
N ALA A 15 1.47 -24.30 -0.88
CA ALA A 15 0.77 -24.73 -2.09
C ALA A 15 0.84 -23.67 -3.19
N VAL A 16 0.67 -22.40 -2.81
CA VAL A 16 0.76 -21.28 -3.75
C VAL A 16 2.20 -21.03 -4.21
N MET A 17 3.17 -21.08 -3.29
CA MET A 17 4.60 -20.93 -3.60
C MET A 17 5.12 -21.99 -4.59
N ASN A 18 4.52 -23.19 -4.61
CA ASN A 18 4.86 -24.28 -5.52
C ASN A 18 4.02 -24.28 -6.82
N SER A 19 3.21 -23.27 -7.04
CA SER A 19 2.41 -23.12 -8.26
C SER A 19 3.15 -22.32 -9.35
N ASN A 20 2.44 -21.95 -10.40
CA ASN A 20 2.98 -21.13 -11.50
C ASN A 20 2.96 -19.62 -11.23
N TYR A 21 2.51 -19.20 -10.04
CA TYR A 21 2.58 -17.79 -9.67
C TYR A 21 4.01 -17.36 -9.33
N GLY A 22 4.32 -16.08 -9.53
CA GLY A 22 5.64 -15.52 -9.26
C GLY A 22 5.59 -14.00 -9.18
N LEU A 23 6.63 -13.38 -8.65
CA LEU A 23 6.75 -11.91 -8.68
C LEU A 23 6.92 -11.42 -10.12
N MET A 24 6.34 -10.29 -10.45
CA MET A 24 6.74 -9.51 -11.61
C MET A 24 8.17 -9.01 -11.40
N ASP A 25 8.92 -8.91 -12.47
CA ASP A 25 10.33 -8.52 -12.41
C ASP A 25 10.51 -7.04 -12.07
N ASP A 26 9.56 -6.21 -12.48
CA ASP A 26 9.48 -4.80 -12.14
C ASP A 26 8.24 -4.49 -11.30
N PHE A 27 8.42 -3.71 -10.22
CA PHE A 27 7.33 -3.36 -9.31
C PHE A 27 6.29 -2.45 -9.95
N GLN A 28 6.71 -1.54 -10.81
CA GLN A 28 5.81 -0.61 -11.48
C GLN A 28 4.92 -1.32 -12.49
N GLU A 29 5.47 -2.27 -13.24
CA GLU A 29 4.75 -3.00 -14.28
C GLU A 29 3.57 -3.81 -13.73
N LEU A 30 3.61 -4.19 -12.45
CA LEU A 30 2.50 -4.86 -11.77
C LEU A 30 1.19 -4.04 -11.83
N PHE A 31 1.29 -2.71 -11.85
CA PHE A 31 0.14 -1.80 -11.77
C PHE A 31 -0.17 -1.10 -13.10
N LEU A 32 0.20 -1.72 -14.20
CA LEU A 32 -0.17 -1.28 -15.55
C LEU A 32 -1.31 -2.14 -16.09
N PRO A 33 -2.39 -1.56 -16.64
CA PRO A 33 -3.50 -2.34 -17.20
C PRO A 33 -3.07 -3.29 -18.34
N GLU A 34 -1.99 -2.94 -19.05
CA GLU A 34 -1.39 -3.76 -20.12
C GLU A 34 -0.90 -5.10 -19.59
N ASN A 35 -0.59 -5.16 -18.31
CA ASN A 35 -0.07 -6.35 -17.61
C ASN A 35 -1.13 -7.00 -16.70
N ASP A 36 -2.39 -6.66 -16.82
CA ASP A 36 -3.44 -7.30 -16.03
C ASP A 36 -3.43 -8.83 -16.22
N ASN A 37 -3.78 -9.56 -15.15
CA ASN A 37 -3.73 -11.03 -15.13
C ASN A 37 -2.32 -11.62 -15.31
N ASN A 38 -1.29 -10.89 -14.94
CA ASN A 38 0.11 -11.34 -14.97
C ASN A 38 0.39 -12.46 -13.94
N LYS A 39 1.64 -12.98 -13.95
CA LYS A 39 2.07 -14.08 -13.07
C LYS A 39 1.98 -13.80 -11.56
N GLU A 40 1.87 -12.54 -11.14
CA GLU A 40 1.76 -12.15 -9.73
C GLU A 40 0.30 -12.09 -9.24
N VAL A 41 -0.68 -11.94 -10.15
CA VAL A 41 -2.09 -11.79 -9.78
C VAL A 41 -2.72 -13.15 -9.51
N ILE A 42 -3.16 -13.39 -8.27
CA ILE A 42 -3.81 -14.63 -7.86
C ILE A 42 -5.32 -14.47 -7.89
N PHE A 43 -5.82 -13.37 -7.35
CA PHE A 43 -7.25 -13.07 -7.37
C PHE A 43 -7.48 -11.57 -7.53
N ALA A 44 -8.26 -11.20 -8.54
CA ALA A 44 -8.59 -9.82 -8.86
C ALA A 44 -10.04 -9.67 -9.28
N VAL A 45 -10.62 -8.50 -9.02
CA VAL A 45 -11.85 -8.04 -9.68
C VAL A 45 -11.45 -7.51 -11.05
N GLN A 46 -12.02 -8.12 -12.11
CA GLN A 46 -11.74 -7.72 -13.48
C GLN A 46 -12.44 -6.41 -13.80
N GLN A 47 -11.72 -5.51 -14.47
CA GLN A 47 -12.21 -4.21 -14.89
C GLN A 47 -12.05 -4.05 -16.40
N SER A 48 -12.98 -3.36 -17.06
CA SER A 48 -12.91 -3.08 -18.48
C SER A 48 -13.52 -1.73 -18.82
N ILE A 49 -13.06 -1.13 -19.91
CA ILE A 49 -13.62 0.09 -20.49
C ILE A 49 -13.88 -0.14 -21.98
N ASN A 50 -14.78 0.65 -22.57
CA ASN A 50 -15.13 0.57 -23.99
C ASN A 50 -15.61 -0.84 -24.44
N ASP A 51 -16.22 -1.58 -23.53
CA ASP A 51 -16.71 -2.96 -23.72
C ASP A 51 -18.18 -3.01 -24.16
N GLY A 52 -18.75 -1.89 -24.54
CA GLY A 52 -20.14 -1.76 -24.98
C GLY A 52 -21.15 -1.58 -23.84
N GLN A 53 -20.72 -1.59 -22.58
CA GLN A 53 -21.62 -1.31 -21.46
C GLN A 53 -21.87 0.20 -21.31
N PRO A 54 -23.12 0.62 -21.00
CA PRO A 54 -23.42 2.02 -20.78
C PRO A 54 -22.53 2.61 -19.68
N SER A 55 -22.04 3.84 -19.90
CA SER A 55 -21.29 4.61 -18.90
C SER A 55 -20.03 3.90 -18.34
N ASN A 56 -19.49 2.93 -19.06
CA ASN A 56 -18.30 2.16 -18.62
C ASN A 56 -18.41 1.63 -17.18
N TYR A 57 -19.57 1.08 -16.80
CA TYR A 57 -19.81 0.55 -15.45
C TYR A 57 -18.86 -0.57 -15.03
N ASN A 58 -18.22 -1.27 -15.99
CA ASN A 58 -17.22 -2.29 -15.70
C ASN A 58 -15.82 -1.72 -15.43
N GLY A 59 -15.64 -0.42 -15.60
CA GLY A 59 -14.36 0.24 -15.29
C GLY A 59 -14.13 0.48 -13.79
N SER A 60 -12.89 0.70 -13.43
CA SER A 60 -12.48 1.01 -12.06
C SER A 60 -13.00 2.39 -11.62
N ILE A 61 -14.21 2.41 -11.05
CA ILE A 61 -14.81 3.64 -10.48
C ILE A 61 -13.96 4.20 -9.32
N GLY A 62 -13.22 3.33 -8.64
CA GLY A 62 -12.28 3.73 -7.59
C GLY A 62 -11.26 4.76 -8.04
N ASP A 63 -10.81 4.70 -9.27
CA ASP A 63 -9.80 5.62 -9.82
C ASP A 63 -10.27 7.08 -9.78
N ARG A 64 -11.56 7.33 -10.03
CA ARG A 64 -12.17 8.66 -9.88
C ARG A 64 -12.01 9.24 -8.48
N LEU A 65 -12.10 8.39 -7.46
CA LEU A 65 -11.95 8.81 -6.07
C LEU A 65 -10.48 9.04 -5.71
N LEU A 66 -9.57 8.27 -6.31
CA LEU A 66 -8.16 8.22 -5.93
C LEU A 66 -7.31 9.27 -6.64
N ALA A 67 -7.51 9.46 -7.96
CA ALA A 67 -6.61 10.28 -8.77
C ALA A 67 -6.41 11.69 -8.17
N PRO A 68 -5.18 12.23 -8.21
CA PRO A 68 -4.89 13.56 -7.68
C PRO A 68 -5.47 14.66 -8.58
N GLY A 69 -5.34 15.90 -8.17
CA GLY A 69 -5.56 17.10 -9.00
C GLY A 69 -4.52 17.21 -10.12
N GLY A 70 -4.49 18.35 -10.72
CA GLY A 70 -3.53 18.70 -11.75
C GLY A 70 -4.14 18.72 -13.15
N PRO A 71 -3.30 18.88 -14.17
CA PRO A 71 -3.78 19.17 -15.52
C PRO A 71 -4.38 17.97 -16.25
N PHE A 72 -4.16 16.73 -15.76
CA PHE A 72 -4.51 15.50 -16.48
C PHE A 72 -5.63 14.69 -15.86
N TYR A 73 -6.03 15.01 -14.61
CA TYR A 73 -7.04 14.23 -13.90
C TYR A 73 -8.13 15.14 -13.33
N ALA A 74 -9.38 14.85 -13.66
CA ALA A 74 -10.54 15.55 -13.10
C ALA A 74 -11.11 14.76 -11.90
N GLN A 75 -10.57 14.93 -10.72
CA GLN A 75 -10.55 13.96 -9.65
C GLN A 75 -10.97 14.46 -8.28
N TYR A 76 -11.17 13.51 -7.37
CA TYR A 76 -11.58 13.78 -5.99
C TYR A 76 -10.43 13.76 -4.99
N GLY A 77 -9.27 13.14 -5.31
CA GLY A 77 -8.04 13.17 -4.53
C GLY A 77 -8.17 12.56 -3.12
N PHE A 78 -8.93 11.48 -2.98
CA PHE A 78 -8.99 10.70 -1.74
C PHE A 78 -7.87 9.67 -1.64
N HIS A 79 -7.83 8.90 -0.54
CA HIS A 79 -6.84 7.86 -0.25
C HIS A 79 -5.41 8.38 -0.25
N ARG A 80 -5.22 9.48 0.42
CA ARG A 80 -3.96 10.23 0.40
C ARG A 80 -2.91 9.62 1.30
N PRO A 81 -1.66 9.52 0.83
CA PRO A 81 -0.54 9.14 1.68
C PRO A 81 -0.35 10.16 2.80
N SER A 82 -0.16 9.68 4.02
CA SER A 82 0.22 10.54 5.15
C SER A 82 1.73 10.79 5.15
N GLN A 83 2.17 11.86 5.84
CA GLN A 83 3.58 12.09 6.10
C GLN A 83 4.25 10.88 6.78
N ASN A 84 3.53 10.21 7.66
CA ASN A 84 4.02 9.01 8.34
C ASN A 84 4.27 7.84 7.37
N LEU A 85 3.49 7.71 6.28
CA LEU A 85 3.77 6.72 5.24
C LEU A 85 5.00 7.13 4.42
N VAL A 86 5.13 8.41 4.06
CA VAL A 86 6.31 8.94 3.35
C VAL A 86 7.58 8.67 4.16
N ASN A 87 7.57 8.97 5.47
CA ASN A 87 8.70 8.73 6.36
C ASN A 87 9.06 7.23 6.48
N ALA A 88 8.08 6.32 6.31
CA ALA A 88 8.35 4.89 6.37
C ALA A 88 9.25 4.38 5.25
N PHE A 89 9.35 5.11 4.14
CA PHE A 89 10.24 4.77 3.03
C PHE A 89 11.68 5.27 3.23
N LYS A 90 11.98 6.00 4.31
CA LYS A 90 13.38 6.34 4.63
C LYS A 90 14.18 5.07 4.90
N VAL A 91 15.39 5.05 4.40
CA VAL A 91 16.34 3.97 4.67
C VAL A 91 17.61 4.53 5.30
N THR A 92 18.40 3.66 5.90
CA THR A 92 19.75 3.99 6.36
C THR A 92 20.72 4.09 5.17
N ALA A 93 21.94 4.54 5.41
CA ALA A 93 23.00 4.54 4.38
C ALA A 93 23.31 3.14 3.84
N GLU A 94 22.96 2.08 4.60
CA GLU A 94 23.10 0.69 4.18
C GLU A 94 21.88 0.19 3.38
N GLY A 95 20.91 1.04 3.09
CA GLY A 95 19.71 0.70 2.32
C GLY A 95 18.67 -0.15 3.07
N LEU A 96 18.74 -0.21 4.41
CA LEU A 96 17.74 -0.89 5.25
C LEU A 96 16.72 0.12 5.82
N PRO A 97 15.47 -0.28 6.14
CA PRO A 97 14.46 0.62 6.68
C PRO A 97 14.96 1.36 7.94
N ALA A 98 14.89 2.68 7.90
CA ALA A 98 15.37 3.53 9.01
C ALA A 98 14.42 3.53 10.22
N ASN A 99 13.13 3.19 10.01
CA ASN A 99 12.09 3.20 11.05
C ASN A 99 12.01 4.55 11.81
N SER A 100 12.25 5.66 11.11
CA SER A 100 12.28 7.02 11.67
C SER A 100 10.92 7.70 11.52
N ASN A 101 10.52 8.48 12.54
CA ASN A 101 9.37 9.39 12.48
C ASN A 101 9.74 10.81 12.00
N GLU A 102 11.03 11.08 11.78
CA GLU A 102 11.48 12.35 11.24
C GLU A 102 11.00 12.53 9.80
N ASN A 103 10.59 13.74 9.47
CA ASN A 103 10.13 14.05 8.13
C ASN A 103 11.24 13.81 7.10
N LEU A 104 10.86 13.15 6.02
CA LEU A 104 11.70 12.98 4.85
C LEU A 104 12.10 14.36 4.30
N ILE A 105 13.38 14.52 4.01
CA ILE A 105 13.93 15.64 3.24
C ILE A 105 14.56 15.12 1.93
N ASP A 106 14.75 16.00 0.96
CA ASP A 106 15.15 15.61 -0.41
C ASP A 106 16.50 14.88 -0.49
N THR A 107 17.39 15.08 0.49
CA THR A 107 18.70 14.43 0.54
C THR A 107 18.71 13.08 1.24
N ASP A 108 17.61 12.71 1.91
CA ASP A 108 17.52 11.43 2.61
C ASP A 108 17.54 10.26 1.62
N PRO A 109 18.22 9.16 1.95
CA PRO A 109 18.08 7.93 1.18
C PRO A 109 16.71 7.30 1.38
N VAL A 110 16.11 6.83 0.28
CA VAL A 110 14.75 6.28 0.27
C VAL A 110 14.65 4.99 -0.52
N ASP A 111 13.77 4.11 -0.08
CA ASP A 111 13.37 2.92 -0.83
C ASP A 111 12.72 3.35 -2.16
N PRO A 112 13.17 2.82 -3.31
CA PRO A 112 12.71 3.27 -4.64
C PRO A 112 11.21 3.09 -4.88
N ARG A 113 10.55 2.20 -4.16
CA ARG A 113 9.08 2.03 -4.25
C ARG A 113 8.30 3.27 -3.82
N ILE A 114 8.93 4.23 -3.11
CA ILE A 114 8.24 5.47 -2.69
C ILE A 114 7.64 6.20 -3.89
N ASP A 115 8.42 6.42 -4.95
CA ASP A 115 8.00 7.23 -6.09
C ASP A 115 7.21 6.46 -7.17
N ILE A 116 7.09 5.15 -7.00
CA ILE A 116 6.08 4.33 -7.67
C ILE A 116 4.74 4.42 -6.93
N THR A 117 4.78 4.52 -5.61
CA THR A 117 3.61 4.45 -4.73
C THR A 117 2.97 5.82 -4.50
N ILE A 118 3.78 6.87 -4.31
CA ILE A 118 3.36 8.19 -3.84
C ILE A 118 3.74 9.25 -4.85
N GLY A 119 2.80 10.14 -5.19
CA GLY A 119 3.07 11.41 -5.84
C GLY A 119 3.63 12.39 -4.81
N ARG A 120 4.90 12.78 -4.97
CA ARG A 120 5.59 13.76 -4.13
C ARG A 120 5.92 15.01 -4.94
N PRO A 121 5.87 16.22 -4.34
CA PRO A 121 6.28 17.43 -5.02
C PRO A 121 7.68 17.29 -5.66
N ASP A 122 7.83 17.87 -6.83
CA ASP A 122 9.06 17.93 -7.61
C ASP A 122 9.60 16.58 -8.12
N ILE A 123 8.83 15.49 -7.99
CA ILE A 123 9.14 14.18 -8.56
C ILE A 123 8.27 13.94 -9.81
N PRO A 124 8.81 13.37 -10.90
CA PRO A 124 8.03 13.03 -12.11
C PRO A 124 6.82 12.14 -11.80
N TYR A 125 5.67 12.50 -12.38
CA TYR A 125 4.43 11.80 -12.15
C TYR A 125 4.01 10.98 -13.36
N LYS A 126 4.12 9.66 -13.25
CA LYS A 126 3.88 8.72 -14.36
C LYS A 126 4.76 9.06 -15.56
N ASP A 127 4.24 8.87 -16.76
CA ASP A 127 4.84 9.17 -18.07
C ASP A 127 4.30 10.49 -18.68
N LEU A 128 3.93 11.44 -17.82
CA LEU A 128 3.26 12.67 -18.25
C LEU A 128 4.20 13.84 -18.54
N ASP A 129 5.52 13.60 -18.47
CA ASP A 129 6.56 14.61 -18.69
C ASP A 129 6.42 15.87 -17.80
N ILE A 130 5.87 15.69 -16.60
CA ILE A 130 5.67 16.76 -15.62
C ILE A 130 6.06 16.32 -14.22
N LEU A 131 6.41 17.29 -13.39
CA LEU A 131 6.62 17.10 -11.96
C LEU A 131 5.30 17.20 -11.20
N TYR A 132 5.08 16.30 -10.23
CA TYR A 132 3.96 16.41 -9.31
C TYR A 132 4.05 17.71 -8.51
N GLN A 133 2.94 18.42 -8.38
CA GLN A 133 2.86 19.67 -7.63
C GLN A 133 2.06 19.49 -6.33
N ALA A 134 2.47 20.22 -5.30
CA ALA A 134 1.81 20.13 -3.98
C ALA A 134 0.31 20.50 -4.05
N ASP A 135 -0.07 21.43 -4.92
CA ASP A 135 -1.45 21.89 -5.11
C ASP A 135 -2.35 20.92 -5.88
N TRP A 136 -1.78 19.85 -6.46
CA TRP A 136 -2.59 18.73 -6.98
C TRP A 136 -3.25 17.92 -5.86
N ALA A 137 -2.72 18.08 -4.68
CA ALA A 137 -3.30 17.50 -3.49
C ALA A 137 -4.56 18.28 -3.09
N ARG A 138 -5.73 17.60 -3.05
CA ARG A 138 -6.98 18.20 -2.58
C ARG A 138 -6.79 18.73 -1.17
N ASP A 139 -7.15 19.99 -0.93
CA ASP A 139 -7.06 20.64 0.37
C ASP A 139 -5.67 20.45 1.04
N LEU A 140 -4.67 21.03 0.39
CA LEU A 140 -3.27 20.97 0.82
C LEU A 140 -3.06 21.32 2.29
N ALA A 141 -3.77 22.36 2.78
CA ALA A 141 -3.64 22.82 4.16
C ALA A 141 -4.08 21.76 5.18
N THR A 142 -5.18 21.06 4.88
CA THR A 142 -5.75 20.04 5.75
C THR A 142 -4.97 18.71 5.66
N TYR A 143 -4.69 18.24 4.44
CA TYR A 143 -4.22 16.86 4.26
C TYR A 143 -2.76 16.73 3.81
N GLY A 144 -2.08 17.82 3.45
CA GLY A 144 -0.68 17.81 2.99
C GLY A 144 -0.52 17.62 1.48
N ALA A 145 0.73 17.53 1.06
CA ALA A 145 1.15 17.69 -0.33
C ALA A 145 1.19 16.38 -1.14
N PHE A 146 0.94 15.24 -0.53
CA PHE A 146 1.14 13.95 -1.20
C PHE A 146 -0.14 13.42 -1.84
N GLY A 147 0.00 12.78 -3.01
CA GLY A 147 -1.09 12.12 -3.71
C GLY A 147 -0.80 10.64 -3.95
N PRO A 148 -1.82 9.82 -4.21
CA PRO A 148 -1.60 8.43 -4.64
C PRO A 148 -1.01 8.38 -6.04
N LYS A 149 -0.18 7.37 -6.33
CA LYS A 149 0.41 7.15 -7.66
C LYS A 149 0.33 5.69 -8.10
N LYS A 150 0.51 4.76 -7.17
CA LYS A 150 0.66 3.32 -7.43
C LYS A 150 -0.41 2.74 -8.35
N ARG A 151 -1.67 2.99 -8.06
CA ARG A 151 -2.82 2.45 -8.78
C ARG A 151 -3.48 3.46 -9.72
N ILE A 152 -2.89 4.59 -9.92
CA ILE A 152 -3.40 5.56 -10.87
C ILE A 152 -2.89 5.17 -12.26
N VAL A 153 -3.79 4.95 -13.19
CA VAL A 153 -3.45 4.70 -14.59
C VAL A 153 -3.03 6.01 -15.22
N SER A 154 -1.99 5.99 -16.04
CA SER A 154 -1.53 7.19 -16.75
C SER A 154 -2.63 7.79 -17.62
N ALA A 155 -2.72 9.10 -17.65
CA ALA A 155 -3.63 9.80 -18.57
C ALA A 155 -3.25 9.57 -20.05
N ASN A 156 -1.99 9.17 -20.35
CA ASN A 156 -1.57 8.78 -21.69
C ASN A 156 -1.97 7.34 -22.07
N SER A 157 -2.41 6.53 -21.09
CA SER A 157 -2.78 5.15 -21.34
C SER A 157 -4.11 5.03 -22.10
N PRO A 158 -4.22 4.16 -23.11
CA PRO A 158 -5.50 3.87 -23.76
C PRO A 158 -6.50 3.17 -22.85
N TYR A 159 -6.08 2.72 -21.68
CA TYR A 159 -6.91 2.09 -20.66
C TYR A 159 -7.40 3.09 -19.59
N HIS A 160 -7.20 4.39 -19.80
CA HIS A 160 -7.75 5.47 -18.99
C HIS A 160 -8.81 6.25 -19.75
N LEU A 161 -9.93 6.58 -19.11
CA LEU A 161 -10.95 7.48 -19.65
C LEU A 161 -10.95 8.81 -18.91
N GLU A 162 -10.58 9.86 -19.62
CA GLU A 162 -10.50 11.22 -19.08
C GLU A 162 -11.86 11.92 -19.00
N VAL A 163 -12.88 11.37 -19.67
CA VAL A 163 -14.24 11.89 -19.64
C VAL A 163 -15.07 11.20 -18.57
N TRP A 164 -16.06 11.92 -18.02
CA TRP A 164 -17.00 11.33 -17.07
C TRP A 164 -17.52 9.97 -17.54
N PRO A 165 -17.40 8.88 -16.76
CA PRO A 165 -17.18 8.84 -15.30
C PRO A 165 -15.73 8.78 -14.80
N TYR A 166 -14.69 9.01 -15.60
CA TYR A 166 -13.28 8.93 -15.21
C TYR A 166 -12.92 7.57 -14.57
N VAL A 167 -12.74 6.58 -15.38
CA VAL A 167 -12.47 5.20 -14.97
C VAL A 167 -11.29 4.64 -15.75
N SER A 168 -10.70 3.58 -15.24
CA SER A 168 -9.68 2.82 -15.96
C SER A 168 -10.04 1.35 -16.08
N ALA A 169 -9.27 0.61 -16.88
CA ALA A 169 -9.39 -0.83 -16.99
C ALA A 169 -8.46 -1.58 -16.02
N LEU A 170 -7.73 -0.91 -15.14
CA LEU A 170 -6.85 -1.58 -14.19
C LEU A 170 -7.63 -2.45 -13.21
N ASN A 171 -7.35 -3.73 -13.20
CA ASN A 171 -7.95 -4.70 -12.30
C ASN A 171 -7.72 -4.36 -10.82
N TYR A 172 -8.68 -4.68 -9.96
CA TYR A 172 -8.50 -4.55 -8.53
C TYR A 172 -7.94 -5.84 -7.94
N TYR A 173 -6.66 -5.85 -7.57
CA TYR A 173 -5.99 -7.00 -6.98
C TYR A 173 -6.45 -7.19 -5.52
N ILE A 174 -7.03 -8.37 -5.25
CA ILE A 174 -7.45 -8.77 -3.90
C ILE A 174 -6.35 -9.60 -3.25
N ILE A 175 -5.72 -10.51 -4.02
CA ILE A 175 -4.58 -11.32 -3.57
C ILE A 175 -3.53 -11.35 -4.69
N ARG A 176 -2.30 -11.01 -4.37
CA ARG A 176 -1.16 -11.13 -5.27
C ARG A 176 0.00 -11.90 -4.63
N PHE A 177 0.88 -12.45 -5.45
CA PHE A 177 1.94 -13.34 -5.00
C PHE A 177 2.91 -12.67 -4.02
N GLY A 178 3.22 -11.38 -4.18
CA GLY A 178 4.00 -10.62 -3.22
C GLY A 178 3.39 -10.62 -1.82
N GLU A 179 2.07 -10.53 -1.69
CA GLU A 179 1.38 -10.65 -0.41
C GLU A 179 1.46 -12.08 0.17
N VAL A 180 1.39 -13.11 -0.68
CA VAL A 180 1.56 -14.51 -0.23
C VAL A 180 2.96 -14.75 0.31
N ILE A 181 4.00 -14.18 -0.31
CA ILE A 181 5.38 -14.22 0.22
C ILE A 181 5.43 -13.59 1.62
N LEU A 182 4.80 -12.44 1.82
CA LEU A 182 4.74 -11.76 3.11
C LEU A 182 3.98 -12.58 4.16
N TRP A 183 2.87 -13.20 3.80
CA TRP A 183 2.15 -14.13 4.69
C TRP A 183 2.99 -15.35 5.06
N ARG A 184 3.72 -15.90 4.09
CA ARG A 184 4.65 -17.01 4.32
C ARG A 184 5.77 -16.61 5.27
N ALA A 185 6.38 -15.44 5.05
CA ALA A 185 7.44 -14.90 5.91
C ALA A 185 6.94 -14.70 7.34
N GLU A 186 5.75 -14.15 7.53
CA GLU A 186 5.15 -13.97 8.85
C GLU A 186 4.89 -15.32 9.54
N ALA A 187 4.29 -16.28 8.84
CA ALA A 187 4.08 -17.62 9.40
C ALA A 187 5.42 -18.30 9.74
N ALA A 188 6.44 -18.15 8.92
CA ALA A 188 7.79 -18.67 9.19
C ALA A 188 8.40 -18.06 10.46
N VAL A 189 8.27 -16.74 10.67
CA VAL A 189 8.69 -16.07 11.91
C VAL A 189 7.98 -16.69 13.11
N GLU A 190 6.65 -16.85 13.04
CA GLU A 190 5.88 -17.36 14.17
C GLU A 190 6.19 -18.83 14.49
N LEU A 191 6.58 -19.61 13.50
CA LEU A 191 7.07 -21.00 13.63
C LEU A 191 8.56 -21.11 13.97
N GLY A 192 9.28 -20.00 14.16
CA GLY A 192 10.71 -20.00 14.49
C GLY A 192 11.66 -20.26 13.31
N LYS A 193 11.16 -20.23 12.07
CA LYS A 193 11.95 -20.42 10.83
C LYS A 193 12.51 -19.08 10.36
N LEU A 194 13.34 -18.44 11.17
CA LEU A 194 13.75 -17.05 10.98
C LEU A 194 14.59 -16.83 9.72
N GLU A 195 15.43 -17.78 9.36
CA GLU A 195 16.25 -17.69 8.15
C GLU A 195 15.40 -17.80 6.86
N GLU A 196 14.41 -18.68 6.84
CA GLU A 196 13.44 -18.74 5.74
C GLU A 196 12.69 -17.41 5.60
N ALA A 197 12.22 -16.84 6.71
CA ALA A 197 11.54 -15.55 6.71
C ALA A 197 12.42 -14.44 6.14
N ARG A 198 13.71 -14.39 6.52
CA ARG A 198 14.68 -13.44 5.98
C ARG A 198 14.85 -13.58 4.46
N GLN A 199 14.95 -14.80 3.97
CA GLN A 199 15.08 -15.09 2.54
C GLN A 199 13.84 -14.64 1.76
N LEU A 200 12.64 -14.88 2.28
CA LEU A 200 11.39 -14.46 1.67
C LEU A 200 11.26 -12.93 1.61
N ILE A 201 11.63 -12.23 2.67
CA ILE A 201 11.66 -10.76 2.65
C ILE A 201 12.72 -10.26 1.66
N ASN A 202 13.87 -10.90 1.59
CA ASN A 202 14.88 -10.56 0.62
C ASN A 202 14.42 -10.74 -0.84
N GLN A 203 13.55 -11.70 -1.16
CA GLN A 203 12.95 -11.81 -2.51
C GLN A 203 12.15 -10.56 -2.88
N ILE A 204 11.34 -10.04 -1.96
CA ILE A 204 10.59 -8.79 -2.17
C ILE A 204 11.54 -7.61 -2.37
N ARG A 205 12.55 -7.49 -1.52
CA ARG A 205 13.52 -6.40 -1.58
C ARG A 205 14.40 -6.47 -2.84
N GLU A 206 14.79 -7.67 -3.24
CA GLU A 206 15.57 -7.91 -4.46
C GLU A 206 14.79 -7.48 -5.71
N ARG A 207 13.49 -7.84 -5.79
CA ARG A 207 12.62 -7.35 -6.85
C ARG A 207 12.58 -5.82 -6.86
N ALA A 208 12.37 -5.17 -5.70
CA ALA A 208 12.34 -3.72 -5.59
C ALA A 208 13.69 -3.06 -5.99
N LYS A 209 14.81 -3.70 -5.63
CA LYS A 209 16.16 -3.26 -5.99
C LYS A 209 16.43 -3.33 -7.49
N ASN A 210 15.89 -4.35 -8.16
CA ASN A 210 16.09 -4.60 -9.57
C ASN A 210 15.04 -3.93 -10.48
N SER A 211 13.99 -3.34 -9.89
CA SER A 211 12.97 -2.58 -10.62
C SER A 211 13.54 -1.29 -11.21
N ALA A 212 12.91 -0.78 -12.26
CA ALA A 212 13.23 0.52 -12.81
C ALA A 212 12.94 1.62 -11.78
N TYR A 213 13.92 2.51 -11.57
CA TYR A 213 13.76 3.67 -10.69
C TYR A 213 13.18 4.86 -11.46
N VAL A 214 12.42 5.69 -10.77
CA VAL A 214 11.90 6.93 -11.36
C VAL A 214 13.07 7.85 -11.68
N LYS A 215 13.13 8.33 -12.93
CA LYS A 215 14.18 9.22 -13.42
C LYS A 215 13.70 10.67 -13.39
N THR A 216 14.66 11.62 -13.41
CA THR A 216 14.39 13.02 -13.72
C THR A 216 13.71 13.15 -15.09
N LEU A 217 13.02 14.27 -15.37
CA LEU A 217 12.28 14.46 -16.64
C LEU A 217 13.18 14.31 -17.88
N ASP A 218 14.45 14.68 -17.77
CA ASP A 218 15.44 14.50 -18.84
C ASP A 218 16.02 13.08 -18.93
N GLY A 219 15.64 12.19 -17.99
CA GLY A 219 16.09 10.81 -17.90
C GLY A 219 17.55 10.62 -17.47
N SER A 220 18.29 11.69 -17.16
CA SER A 220 19.73 11.63 -16.93
C SER A 220 20.12 11.04 -15.57
N ASN A 221 19.27 11.23 -14.55
CA ASN A 221 19.54 10.82 -13.18
C ASN A 221 18.33 10.15 -12.54
N ASP A 222 18.53 9.53 -11.39
CA ASP A 222 17.43 9.14 -10.51
C ASP A 222 16.76 10.39 -9.93
N ALA A 223 15.42 10.33 -9.78
CA ALA A 223 14.64 11.47 -9.32
C ALA A 223 14.79 11.72 -7.80
N ALA A 224 15.34 10.78 -7.05
CA ALA A 224 15.66 10.90 -5.63
C ALA A 224 16.88 10.03 -5.28
N ASN A 225 17.35 10.15 -4.04
CA ASN A 225 18.44 9.33 -3.54
C ASN A 225 17.92 7.92 -3.20
N TYR A 226 17.73 7.06 -4.22
CA TYR A 226 17.22 5.71 -4.06
C TYR A 226 18.29 4.77 -3.54
N GLU A 227 17.99 4.15 -2.41
CA GLU A 227 18.84 3.16 -1.77
C GLU A 227 17.97 1.99 -1.26
N ILE A 228 18.38 0.76 -1.56
CA ILE A 228 17.74 -0.44 -1.04
C ILE A 228 18.74 -1.58 -0.99
N GLU A 229 18.77 -2.31 0.13
CA GLU A 229 19.67 -3.45 0.29
C GLU A 229 18.98 -4.62 0.97
N LEU A 230 19.52 -5.82 0.78
CA LEU A 230 19.01 -7.05 1.39
C LEU A 230 19.47 -7.18 2.84
N TYR A 231 18.71 -7.88 3.66
CA TYR A 231 19.15 -8.27 5.00
C TYR A 231 20.24 -9.35 4.86
N LYS A 232 21.50 -8.98 5.06
CA LYS A 232 22.67 -9.85 4.87
C LYS A 232 22.92 -10.78 6.06
N THR A 233 22.67 -10.27 7.28
CA THR A 233 22.88 -11.00 8.52
C THR A 233 21.71 -11.94 8.81
N PRO A 234 21.95 -13.22 9.13
CA PRO A 234 20.91 -14.14 9.56
C PRO A 234 20.12 -13.61 10.76
N TRP A 235 18.81 -13.80 10.75
CA TRP A 235 17.97 -13.40 11.87
C TRP A 235 18.00 -14.46 12.97
N THR A 236 18.33 -14.04 14.19
CA THR A 236 18.36 -14.89 15.39
C THR A 236 17.36 -14.48 16.46
N ASP A 237 16.81 -13.25 16.33
CA ASP A 237 15.80 -12.70 17.22
C ASP A 237 14.43 -12.63 16.49
N LYS A 238 13.45 -13.29 17.09
CA LYS A 238 12.07 -13.36 16.57
C LYS A 238 11.39 -11.99 16.52
N SER A 239 11.69 -11.10 17.46
CA SER A 239 11.12 -9.74 17.49
C SER A 239 11.66 -8.93 16.32
N VAL A 240 12.97 -8.95 16.10
CA VAL A 240 13.63 -8.28 14.97
C VAL A 240 13.08 -8.80 13.64
N ALA A 241 12.95 -10.13 13.49
CA ALA A 241 12.38 -10.74 12.29
C ALA A 241 10.92 -10.31 12.05
N ARG A 242 10.12 -10.28 13.12
CA ARG A 242 8.71 -9.86 13.05
C ARG A 242 8.58 -8.39 12.63
N ASP A 243 9.40 -7.51 13.18
CA ASP A 243 9.39 -6.09 12.85
C ASP A 243 9.84 -5.85 11.40
N ALA A 244 10.84 -6.59 10.92
CA ALA A 244 11.26 -6.54 9.53
C ALA A 244 10.16 -6.99 8.56
N VAL A 245 9.47 -8.11 8.83
CA VAL A 245 8.33 -8.59 8.03
C VAL A 245 7.17 -7.59 8.02
N ARG A 246 6.84 -7.01 9.18
CA ARG A 246 5.78 -5.99 9.30
C ARG A 246 6.12 -4.70 8.57
N THR A 247 7.37 -4.29 8.61
CA THR A 247 7.87 -3.12 7.88
C THR A 247 7.81 -3.38 6.37
N GLU A 248 8.32 -4.51 5.91
CA GLU A 248 8.26 -4.86 4.50
C GLU A 248 6.82 -4.96 3.97
N SER A 249 5.91 -5.55 4.75
CA SER A 249 4.47 -5.59 4.43
C SER A 249 3.87 -4.18 4.28
N ARG A 250 4.33 -3.23 5.10
CA ARG A 250 3.88 -1.84 5.02
C ARG A 250 4.35 -1.15 3.74
N LEU A 251 5.62 -1.35 3.34
CA LEU A 251 6.21 -0.72 2.16
C LEU A 251 5.66 -1.35 0.88
N GLU A 252 5.66 -2.67 0.82
CA GLU A 252 5.22 -3.44 -0.33
C GLU A 252 3.74 -3.25 -0.66
N LEU A 253 2.87 -3.30 0.36
CA LEU A 253 1.42 -3.22 0.22
C LEU A 253 0.86 -1.81 0.48
N ALA A 254 1.71 -0.78 0.50
CA ALA A 254 1.27 0.60 0.69
C ALA A 254 0.22 0.99 -0.36
N LEU A 255 -0.85 1.66 0.06
CA LEU A 255 -1.99 2.09 -0.75
C LEU A 255 -2.83 0.96 -1.39
N GLU A 256 -2.68 -0.29 -0.93
CA GLU A 256 -3.50 -1.42 -1.38
C GLU A 256 -4.61 -1.82 -0.37
N GLY A 257 -4.76 -1.07 0.73
CA GLY A 257 -5.86 -1.25 1.70
C GLY A 257 -5.55 -2.21 2.87
N HIS A 258 -4.40 -2.88 2.88
CA HIS A 258 -4.09 -3.95 3.84
C HIS A 258 -3.70 -3.47 5.24
N ARG A 259 -3.17 -2.24 5.39
CA ARG A 259 -2.47 -1.80 6.62
C ARG A 259 -3.32 -1.90 7.88
N PHE A 260 -4.56 -1.40 7.86
CA PHE A 260 -5.43 -1.41 9.04
C PHE A 260 -5.74 -2.83 9.52
N PHE A 261 -6.13 -3.69 8.58
CA PHE A 261 -6.43 -5.10 8.88
C PHE A 261 -5.20 -5.85 9.42
N ASN A 262 -4.01 -5.55 8.92
CA ASN A 262 -2.76 -6.10 9.44
C ASN A 262 -2.50 -5.63 10.88
N LEU A 263 -2.67 -4.34 11.19
CA LEU A 263 -2.50 -3.82 12.54
C LEU A 263 -3.47 -4.46 13.54
N VAL A 264 -4.73 -4.64 13.13
CA VAL A 264 -5.77 -5.29 13.95
C VAL A 264 -5.39 -6.75 14.23
N ARG A 265 -5.08 -7.54 13.20
CA ARG A 265 -4.74 -8.96 13.40
C ARG A 265 -3.42 -9.18 14.13
N TRP A 266 -2.49 -8.21 14.09
CA TRP A 266 -1.27 -8.24 14.89
C TRP A 266 -1.48 -7.81 16.34
N GLY A 267 -2.68 -7.32 16.69
CA GLY A 267 -3.00 -6.84 18.02
C GLY A 267 -2.24 -5.58 18.44
N ILE A 268 -1.85 -4.75 17.47
CA ILE A 268 -1.06 -3.51 17.69
C ILE A 268 -1.73 -2.26 17.15
N ALA A 269 -2.99 -2.34 16.72
CA ALA A 269 -3.69 -1.20 16.12
C ALA A 269 -3.77 -0.01 17.08
N ASP A 270 -4.14 -0.24 18.34
CA ASP A 270 -4.22 0.80 19.36
C ASP A 270 -2.89 1.54 19.51
N LYS A 271 -1.81 0.80 19.75
CA LYS A 271 -0.49 1.41 19.93
C LYS A 271 -0.05 2.20 18.69
N VAL A 272 -0.11 1.59 17.51
CA VAL A 272 0.42 2.20 16.29
C VAL A 272 -0.39 3.43 15.88
N ILE A 273 -1.73 3.37 16.02
CA ILE A 273 -2.59 4.50 15.67
C ILE A 273 -2.49 5.61 16.72
N SER A 274 -2.36 5.28 18.00
CA SER A 274 -2.13 6.28 19.05
C SER A 274 -0.80 7.00 18.87
N ASP A 275 0.30 6.28 18.64
CA ASP A 275 1.61 6.86 18.32
C ASP A 275 1.56 7.78 17.08
N TYR A 276 0.82 7.35 16.03
CA TYR A 276 0.57 8.16 14.84
C TYR A 276 -0.18 9.46 15.18
N LEU A 277 -1.25 9.36 15.97
CA LEU A 277 -2.08 10.51 16.35
C LEU A 277 -1.34 11.51 17.24
N GLU A 278 -0.44 11.07 18.10
CA GLU A 278 0.40 11.98 18.91
C GLU A 278 1.21 12.94 18.03
N VAL A 279 1.75 12.45 16.91
CA VAL A 279 2.51 13.25 15.96
C VAL A 279 1.57 14.03 15.03
N GLU A 280 0.61 13.38 14.39
CA GLU A 280 -0.18 14.00 13.33
C GLU A 280 -1.20 15.04 13.83
N LYS A 281 -1.66 14.96 15.06
CA LYS A 281 -2.51 16.02 15.68
C LYS A 281 -1.82 17.38 15.68
N THR A 282 -0.50 17.42 15.80
CA THR A 282 0.27 18.66 15.77
C THR A 282 0.36 19.28 14.38
N ARG A 283 0.15 18.46 13.34
CA ARG A 283 0.26 18.83 11.92
C ARG A 283 -1.10 19.04 11.26
N ARG A 284 -2.13 18.30 11.74
CA ARG A 284 -3.43 18.17 11.09
C ARG A 284 -4.56 18.48 12.07
N THR A 285 -5.13 19.67 11.97
CA THR A 285 -6.16 20.15 12.90
C THR A 285 -7.41 19.29 12.92
N HIS A 286 -7.78 18.65 11.77
CA HIS A 286 -8.93 17.75 11.72
C HIS A 286 -8.76 16.49 12.56
N LEU A 287 -7.54 16.14 12.97
CA LEU A 287 -7.24 15.01 13.85
C LEU A 287 -7.24 15.39 15.34
N SER A 288 -7.42 16.66 15.71
CA SER A 288 -7.27 17.13 17.10
C SER A 288 -8.07 16.31 18.13
N ASN A 289 -9.28 15.87 17.76
CA ASN A 289 -10.15 15.06 18.60
C ASN A 289 -10.14 13.56 18.26
N ALA A 290 -9.28 13.13 17.34
CA ALA A 290 -9.19 11.73 16.96
C ALA A 290 -8.59 10.90 18.10
N SER A 291 -9.13 9.72 18.34
CA SER A 291 -8.60 8.76 19.32
C SER A 291 -8.87 7.34 18.82
N PHE A 292 -8.08 6.41 19.30
CA PHE A 292 -8.31 4.99 19.09
C PHE A 292 -8.58 4.33 20.45
N THR A 293 -9.64 3.56 20.52
CA THR A 293 -10.01 2.81 21.72
C THR A 293 -9.92 1.34 21.41
N SER A 294 -9.05 0.63 22.11
CA SER A 294 -8.87 -0.82 21.99
C SER A 294 -10.17 -1.57 22.24
N ASP A 295 -10.38 -2.66 21.56
CA ASP A 295 -11.59 -3.49 21.60
C ASP A 295 -12.87 -2.81 21.07
N LYS A 296 -12.74 -1.61 20.51
CA LYS A 296 -13.84 -0.87 19.91
C LYS A 296 -13.53 -0.49 18.47
N ASN A 297 -12.46 0.28 18.25
CA ASN A 297 -12.20 0.89 16.97
C ASN A 297 -11.55 -0.06 15.94
N GLU A 298 -11.26 -1.30 16.34
CA GLU A 298 -10.93 -2.40 15.42
C GLU A 298 -12.14 -2.84 14.60
N TYR A 299 -13.35 -2.52 15.04
CA TYR A 299 -14.60 -2.88 14.41
C TYR A 299 -15.40 -1.64 14.02
N MET A 300 -16.29 -1.80 13.06
CA MET A 300 -17.28 -0.78 12.71
C MET A 300 -18.59 -1.06 13.47
N PRO A 301 -19.38 -0.02 13.83
CA PRO A 301 -20.70 -0.26 14.37
C PRO A 301 -21.61 -0.95 13.34
N ILE A 302 -22.39 -1.93 13.80
CA ILE A 302 -23.43 -2.52 12.97
C ILE A 302 -24.60 -1.53 12.88
N PRO A 303 -25.12 -1.19 11.68
CA PRO A 303 -26.25 -0.28 11.56
C PRO A 303 -27.43 -0.72 12.43
N GLN A 304 -27.97 0.18 13.26
CA GLN A 304 -29.05 -0.13 14.18
C GLN A 304 -30.29 -0.70 13.45
N ALA A 305 -30.63 -0.13 12.29
CA ALA A 305 -31.74 -0.63 11.45
C ALA A 305 -31.59 -2.10 11.04
N TYR A 306 -30.34 -2.58 10.88
CA TYR A 306 -30.08 -3.99 10.60
C TYR A 306 -30.35 -4.86 11.85
N ILE A 307 -29.88 -4.43 13.01
CA ILE A 307 -30.11 -5.14 14.28
C ILE A 307 -31.61 -5.21 14.58
N ASP A 308 -32.34 -4.12 14.40
CA ASP A 308 -33.77 -4.04 14.67
C ASP A 308 -34.62 -4.87 13.69
N GLY A 309 -34.11 -5.12 12.48
CA GLY A 309 -34.78 -5.92 11.44
C GLY A 309 -34.57 -7.43 11.56
N ILE A 310 -33.70 -7.87 12.46
CA ILE A 310 -33.39 -9.30 12.66
C ILE A 310 -34.06 -9.82 13.92
N GLU A 311 -34.29 -11.14 13.99
CA GLU A 311 -34.80 -11.80 15.19
C GLU A 311 -33.95 -11.42 16.43
N LYS A 312 -34.64 -11.00 17.48
CA LYS A 312 -34.01 -10.49 18.68
C LYS A 312 -33.01 -11.48 19.29
N GLY A 313 -31.79 -11.04 19.43
CA GLY A 313 -30.68 -11.81 20.03
C GLY A 313 -29.79 -12.56 19.05
N LEU A 314 -30.13 -12.62 17.73
CA LEU A 314 -29.25 -13.23 16.73
C LEU A 314 -28.04 -12.35 16.38
N VAL A 315 -28.23 -11.04 16.42
CA VAL A 315 -27.15 -10.07 16.17
C VAL A 315 -27.11 -9.07 17.31
N THR A 316 -25.94 -8.87 17.88
CA THR A 316 -25.67 -7.86 18.90
C THR A 316 -24.66 -6.85 18.37
N GLN A 317 -24.73 -5.62 18.86
CA GLN A 317 -23.79 -4.57 18.48
C GLN A 317 -22.36 -4.97 18.85
N ASN A 318 -21.39 -4.51 18.04
CA ASN A 318 -19.98 -4.66 18.38
C ASN A 318 -19.65 -3.94 19.70
N LYS A 319 -18.63 -4.48 20.40
CA LYS A 319 -18.23 -3.95 21.72
C LYS A 319 -17.92 -2.45 21.63
N GLY A 320 -18.49 -1.68 22.54
CA GLY A 320 -18.25 -0.24 22.69
C GLY A 320 -19.14 0.67 21.85
N TYR A 321 -20.09 0.10 21.09
CA TYR A 321 -21.09 0.84 20.31
C TYR A 321 -22.50 0.66 20.83
#